data_5006cdece506722476f3dbc06f87a416
#
_entry.id   5006cdece506722476f3dbc06f87a416
#
_cell.length_a   1.000
_cell.length_b   1.000
_cell.length_c   1.000
_cell.angle_alpha   90.00
_cell.angle_beta   90.00
_cell.angle_gamma   90.00
#
_symmetry.space_group_name_H-M   'P 1'
#
loop_
_entity.id
_entity.type
_entity.pdbx_description
1 polymer ?
#
loop_
_entity_poly.entity_id
_entity_poly.type
_entity_poly.pdbx_seq_one_letter_code
_entity_poly.pdbx_strand_id
1 'polypeptide(L)'
;MNRLRSHYKYVVQYDLITKLSHINCITLPKIESVTLNFGIKESVISTKKILAPLLALELVTGQKGVVTKSKKDLIRYKIRKGMIVGCKVNLRNKENLFSFLEKLVSMTLPRIRYFNGIRKGQVTQKGNLNLRIVDLLAFHELEQEYEKFKDLPPLDISIVTTAKTQKEAIV
;
A
#
# COMPACT_ATOMS: atom_id res chain seq x y z
N MET A 1 -3.98 -7.62 20.33
CA MET A 1 -2.82 -6.71 20.25
C MET A 1 -2.00 -7.13 19.04
N ASN A 2 -1.72 -6.21 18.10
CA ASN A 2 -1.07 -6.58 16.84
C ASN A 2 0.43 -6.88 17.09
N ARG A 3 0.91 -8.06 16.65
CA ARG A 3 2.29 -8.55 16.89
C ARG A 3 3.34 -7.62 16.30
N LEU A 4 3.13 -7.13 15.08
CA LEU A 4 4.05 -6.21 14.40
C LEU A 4 4.18 -4.87 15.15
N ARG A 5 3.07 -4.34 15.68
CA ARG A 5 3.08 -3.11 16.49
C ARG A 5 3.87 -3.29 17.79
N SER A 6 3.72 -4.44 18.44
CA SER A 6 4.48 -4.76 19.66
C SER A 6 5.97 -4.90 19.34
N HIS A 7 6.30 -5.61 18.27
CA HIS A 7 7.68 -5.78 17.80
C HIS A 7 8.33 -4.42 17.48
N TYR A 8 7.62 -3.54 16.78
CA TYR A 8 8.10 -2.19 16.51
C TYR A 8 8.42 -1.43 17.82
N LYS A 9 7.52 -1.48 18.82
CA LYS A 9 7.68 -0.74 20.07
C LYS A 9 8.81 -1.27 20.95
N TYR A 10 8.98 -2.58 21.04
CA TYR A 10 9.89 -3.20 22.00
C TYR A 10 11.25 -3.60 21.42
N VAL A 11 11.37 -3.73 20.11
CA VAL A 11 12.61 -4.14 19.44
C VAL A 11 13.11 -3.05 18.49
N VAL A 12 12.33 -2.72 17.46
CA VAL A 12 12.78 -1.85 16.38
C VAL A 12 13.15 -0.45 16.85
N GLN A 13 12.42 0.13 17.82
CA GLN A 13 12.75 1.46 18.35
C GLN A 13 14.13 1.51 19.01
N TYR A 14 14.52 0.49 19.75
CA TYR A 14 15.83 0.40 20.38
C TYR A 14 16.95 0.23 19.35
N ASP A 15 16.72 -0.60 18.34
CA ASP A 15 17.67 -0.81 17.24
C ASP A 15 17.87 0.49 16.43
N LEU A 16 16.81 1.26 16.21
CA LEU A 16 16.90 2.54 15.52
C LEU A 16 17.69 3.59 16.32
N ILE A 17 17.52 3.64 17.64
CA ILE A 17 18.30 4.54 18.50
C ILE A 17 19.80 4.23 18.37
N THR A 18 20.17 2.96 18.43
CA THR A 18 21.58 2.56 18.34
C THR A 18 22.19 2.80 16.97
N LYS A 19 21.43 2.53 15.89
CA LYS A 19 21.93 2.64 14.50
C LYS A 19 21.93 4.08 13.96
N LEU A 20 20.96 4.90 14.35
CA LEU A 20 20.79 6.26 13.82
C LEU A 20 21.32 7.35 14.75
N SER A 21 21.89 6.99 15.90
CA SER A 21 22.41 7.93 16.91
C SER A 21 21.38 9.01 17.33
N HIS A 22 20.09 8.69 17.25
CA HIS A 22 19.04 9.59 17.69
C HIS A 22 18.95 9.61 19.22
N ILE A 23 19.06 10.81 19.79
CA ILE A 23 18.99 11.00 21.23
C ILE A 23 17.53 10.97 21.74
N ASN A 24 16.58 11.35 20.88
CA ASN A 24 15.17 11.50 21.26
C ASN A 24 14.28 10.45 20.59
N CYS A 25 13.54 9.68 21.39
CA CYS A 25 12.55 8.71 20.90
C CYS A 25 11.40 9.37 20.06
N ILE A 26 11.18 10.67 20.22
CA ILE A 26 10.13 11.42 19.48
C ILE A 26 10.51 11.59 18.01
N THR A 27 11.81 11.72 17.71
CA THR A 27 12.32 11.94 16.35
C THR A 27 12.50 10.67 15.53
N LEU A 28 12.30 9.51 16.14
CA LEU A 28 12.42 8.21 15.44
C LEU A 28 11.43 8.10 14.29
N PRO A 29 11.84 7.51 13.17
CA PRO A 29 10.96 7.28 12.04
C PRO A 29 9.82 6.33 12.41
N LYS A 30 8.59 6.72 12.10
CA LYS A 30 7.35 5.96 12.35
C LYS A 30 6.58 5.81 11.06
N ILE A 31 5.78 4.75 10.95
CA ILE A 31 4.83 4.60 9.86
C ILE A 31 3.60 5.47 10.17
N GLU A 32 3.29 6.39 9.27
CA GLU A 32 2.19 7.35 9.40
C GLU A 32 0.92 6.85 8.74
N SER A 33 1.02 6.43 7.48
CA SER A 33 -0.12 5.94 6.71
C SER A 33 0.29 4.96 5.63
N VAL A 34 -0.66 4.14 5.19
CA VAL A 34 -0.52 3.26 4.03
C VAL A 34 -1.62 3.58 3.04
N THR A 35 -1.24 3.91 1.82
CA THR A 35 -2.17 4.19 0.72
C THR A 35 -2.11 3.06 -0.29
N LEU A 36 -3.27 2.43 -0.54
CA LEU A 36 -3.47 1.45 -1.59
C LEU A 36 -4.20 2.11 -2.75
N ASN A 37 -3.73 1.92 -3.96
CA ASN A 37 -4.30 2.54 -5.16
C ASN A 37 -4.38 1.57 -6.33
N PHE A 38 -5.55 1.49 -6.96
CA PHE A 38 -5.74 0.86 -8.25
C PHE A 38 -5.90 1.92 -9.35
N GLY A 39 -5.03 1.87 -10.35
CA GLY A 39 -5.14 2.68 -11.56
C GLY A 39 -5.82 1.87 -12.67
N ILE A 40 -7.03 2.26 -13.05
CA ILE A 40 -7.84 1.50 -14.01
C ILE A 40 -7.90 2.27 -15.33
N LYS A 41 -7.15 1.81 -16.33
CA LYS A 41 -7.17 2.40 -17.68
C LYS A 41 -8.50 2.20 -18.39
N GLU A 42 -9.16 1.08 -18.13
CA GLU A 42 -10.38 0.66 -18.80
C GLU A 42 -11.67 1.21 -18.16
N SER A 43 -11.59 1.84 -17.00
CA SER A 43 -12.74 2.49 -16.34
C SER A 43 -13.32 3.65 -17.16
N VAL A 44 -12.53 4.17 -18.08
CA VAL A 44 -12.97 5.18 -19.06
C VAL A 44 -14.06 4.60 -19.99
N ILE A 45 -14.08 3.28 -20.18
CA ILE A 45 -15.00 2.62 -21.11
C ILE A 45 -16.24 2.07 -20.38
N SER A 46 -16.11 1.57 -19.15
CA SER A 46 -17.25 1.06 -18.38
C SER A 46 -17.08 1.26 -16.86
N THR A 47 -18.05 1.95 -16.26
CA THR A 47 -18.12 2.17 -14.80
C THR A 47 -18.26 0.86 -14.00
N LYS A 48 -18.80 -0.20 -14.61
CA LYS A 48 -18.96 -1.51 -13.94
C LYS A 48 -17.63 -2.16 -13.58
N LYS A 49 -16.56 -1.93 -14.37
CA LYS A 49 -15.23 -2.52 -14.11
C LYS A 49 -14.54 -1.99 -12.85
N ILE A 50 -15.04 -0.93 -12.23
CA ILE A 50 -14.48 -0.39 -11.00
C ILE A 50 -14.96 -1.12 -9.74
N LEU A 51 -16.07 -1.86 -9.84
CA LEU A 51 -16.67 -2.53 -8.69
C LEU A 51 -15.76 -3.63 -8.12
N ALA A 52 -15.15 -4.44 -8.97
CA ALA A 52 -14.25 -5.52 -8.54
C ALA A 52 -13.00 -4.97 -7.81
N PRO A 53 -12.24 -3.98 -8.34
CA PRO A 53 -11.14 -3.37 -7.59
C PRO A 53 -11.56 -2.69 -6.29
N LEU A 54 -12.76 -2.09 -6.25
CA LEU A 54 -13.28 -1.46 -5.03
C LEU A 54 -13.57 -2.48 -3.93
N LEU A 55 -14.22 -3.60 -4.30
CA LEU A 55 -14.47 -4.73 -3.39
C LEU A 55 -13.15 -5.36 -2.93
N ALA A 56 -12.19 -5.55 -3.83
CA ALA A 56 -10.88 -6.09 -3.48
C ALA A 56 -10.18 -5.23 -2.42
N LEU A 57 -10.22 -3.90 -2.56
CA LEU A 57 -9.66 -3.00 -1.53
C LEU A 57 -10.37 -3.17 -0.18
N GLU A 58 -11.70 -3.27 -0.18
CA GLU A 58 -12.48 -3.42 1.05
C GLU A 58 -12.17 -4.75 1.75
N LEU A 59 -12.09 -5.86 1.01
CA LEU A 59 -11.75 -7.18 1.54
C LEU A 59 -10.34 -7.20 2.15
N VAL A 60 -9.35 -6.67 1.45
CA VAL A 60 -7.95 -6.68 1.88
C VAL A 60 -7.70 -5.75 3.08
N THR A 61 -8.33 -4.58 3.10
CA THR A 61 -8.05 -3.54 4.11
C THR A 61 -9.07 -3.46 5.23
N GLY A 62 -10.28 -4.03 5.06
CA GLY A 62 -11.40 -3.86 5.98
C GLY A 62 -11.97 -2.44 6.01
N GLN A 63 -11.57 -1.56 5.06
CA GLN A 63 -12.03 -0.18 4.97
C GLN A 63 -12.60 0.10 3.59
N LYS A 64 -13.72 0.82 3.51
CA LYS A 64 -14.35 1.20 2.24
C LYS A 64 -13.42 2.05 1.39
N GLY A 65 -13.27 1.65 0.12
CA GLY A 65 -12.50 2.38 -0.86
C GLY A 65 -13.21 3.63 -1.37
N VAL A 66 -12.41 4.60 -1.82
CA VAL A 66 -12.90 5.84 -2.44
C VAL A 66 -12.53 5.84 -3.91
N VAL A 67 -13.52 6.12 -4.76
CA VAL A 67 -13.34 6.26 -6.21
C VAL A 67 -12.57 7.53 -6.52
N THR A 68 -11.53 7.43 -7.35
CA THR A 68 -10.72 8.57 -7.79
C THR A 68 -11.15 9.06 -9.15
N LYS A 69 -11.35 10.40 -9.28
CA LYS A 69 -11.76 11.07 -10.51
C LYS A 69 -10.62 11.92 -11.07
N SER A 70 -10.55 12.03 -12.39
CA SER A 70 -9.57 12.90 -13.05
C SER A 70 -9.85 14.38 -12.74
N LYS A 71 -8.79 15.13 -12.41
CA LYS A 71 -8.85 16.58 -12.17
C LYS A 71 -8.67 17.40 -13.43
N LYS A 72 -7.99 16.86 -14.45
CA LYS A 72 -7.64 17.53 -15.71
C LYS A 72 -8.05 16.66 -16.89
N ASP A 73 -8.24 17.32 -18.04
CA ASP A 73 -8.42 16.63 -19.32
C ASP A 73 -7.06 16.12 -19.80
N LEU A 74 -7.00 14.84 -20.16
CA LEU A 74 -5.83 14.18 -20.72
C LEU A 74 -6.18 13.60 -22.09
N ILE A 75 -6.06 14.43 -23.13
CA ILE A 75 -6.44 14.09 -24.52
C ILE A 75 -5.72 12.83 -25.00
N ARG A 76 -4.45 12.69 -24.68
CA ARG A 76 -3.62 11.51 -25.04
C ARG A 76 -4.21 10.18 -24.57
N TYR A 77 -4.89 10.17 -23.42
CA TYR A 77 -5.50 8.99 -22.82
C TYR A 77 -7.03 8.96 -22.97
N LYS A 78 -7.61 9.90 -23.70
CA LYS A 78 -9.06 10.06 -23.86
C LYS A 78 -9.80 10.21 -22.52
N ILE A 79 -9.14 10.79 -21.51
CA ILE A 79 -9.70 11.02 -20.17
C ILE A 79 -10.16 12.47 -20.09
N ARG A 80 -11.42 12.68 -19.71
CA ARG A 80 -12.00 14.00 -19.44
C ARG A 80 -12.04 14.28 -17.93
N LYS A 81 -12.05 15.54 -17.56
CA LYS A 81 -12.26 15.99 -16.18
C LYS A 81 -13.54 15.38 -15.60
N GLY A 82 -13.43 14.84 -14.37
CA GLY A 82 -14.55 14.17 -13.67
C GLY A 82 -14.72 12.68 -14.00
N MET A 83 -14.06 12.13 -15.02
CA MET A 83 -14.10 10.70 -15.29
C MET A 83 -13.43 9.90 -14.19
N ILE A 84 -13.98 8.73 -13.90
CA ILE A 84 -13.43 7.78 -12.93
C ILE A 84 -12.15 7.16 -13.51
N VAL A 85 -11.05 7.22 -12.76
CA VAL A 85 -9.73 6.73 -13.19
C VAL A 85 -9.23 5.56 -12.33
N GLY A 86 -9.82 5.36 -11.15
CA GLY A 86 -9.40 4.30 -10.26
C GLY A 86 -10.09 4.35 -8.91
N CYS A 87 -9.56 3.61 -7.96
CA CYS A 87 -10.00 3.62 -6.57
C CYS A 87 -8.80 3.56 -5.62
N LYS A 88 -8.98 4.12 -4.42
CA LYS A 88 -7.93 4.13 -3.39
C LYS A 88 -8.50 3.93 -2.00
N VAL A 89 -7.65 3.43 -1.10
CA VAL A 89 -7.87 3.42 0.35
C VAL A 89 -6.65 4.04 1.02
N ASN A 90 -6.90 4.82 2.08
CA ASN A 90 -5.83 5.38 2.89
C ASN A 90 -6.02 4.93 4.35
N LEU A 91 -5.14 4.06 4.82
CA LEU A 91 -5.13 3.52 6.17
C LEU A 91 -4.32 4.47 7.07
N ARG A 92 -5.00 5.17 7.98
CA ARG A 92 -4.41 6.03 9.01
C ARG A 92 -4.63 5.50 10.42
N ASN A 93 -5.72 4.73 10.62
CA ASN A 93 -5.95 4.08 11.90
C ASN A 93 -4.84 3.06 12.15
N LYS A 94 -4.11 3.22 13.26
CA LYS A 94 -2.95 2.37 13.60
C LYS A 94 -3.29 0.89 13.70
N GLU A 95 -4.48 0.54 14.14
CA GLU A 95 -4.90 -0.85 14.24
C GLU A 95 -5.03 -1.50 12.86
N ASN A 96 -5.80 -0.88 11.96
CA ASN A 96 -6.00 -1.37 10.59
C ASN A 96 -4.69 -1.34 9.79
N LEU A 97 -3.89 -0.29 9.98
CA LEU A 97 -2.60 -0.12 9.32
C LEU A 97 -1.63 -1.26 9.68
N PHE A 98 -1.44 -1.54 10.97
CA PHE A 98 -0.53 -2.61 11.38
C PHE A 98 -1.10 -3.99 11.07
N SER A 99 -2.41 -4.21 11.13
CA SER A 99 -3.04 -5.45 10.69
C SER A 99 -2.80 -5.71 9.20
N PHE A 100 -2.98 -4.69 8.36
CA PHE A 100 -2.68 -4.80 6.94
C PHE A 100 -1.19 -5.09 6.68
N LEU A 101 -0.28 -4.39 7.35
CA LEU A 101 1.16 -4.62 7.21
C LEU A 101 1.59 -6.02 7.66
N GLU A 102 1.01 -6.52 8.75
CA GLU A 102 1.27 -7.88 9.22
C GLU A 102 0.85 -8.92 8.18
N LYS A 103 -0.35 -8.79 7.59
CA LYS A 103 -0.80 -9.64 6.48
C LYS A 103 0.12 -9.53 5.26
N LEU A 104 0.47 -8.30 4.88
CA LEU A 104 1.35 -8.05 3.73
C LEU A 104 2.69 -8.77 3.89
N VAL A 105 3.36 -8.60 5.04
CA VAL A 105 4.72 -9.12 5.26
C VAL A 105 4.72 -10.63 5.52
N SER A 106 3.78 -11.12 6.33
CA SER A 106 3.79 -12.53 6.76
C SER A 106 3.12 -13.49 5.78
N MET A 107 2.12 -13.01 5.01
CA MET A 107 1.32 -13.86 4.14
C MET A 107 1.48 -13.53 2.66
N THR A 108 1.32 -12.26 2.28
CA THR A 108 1.22 -11.88 0.87
C THR A 108 2.57 -11.89 0.16
N LEU A 109 3.59 -11.20 0.70
CA LEU A 109 4.91 -11.10 0.06
C LEU A 109 5.58 -12.46 -0.16
N PRO A 110 5.55 -13.42 0.80
CA PRO A 110 6.13 -14.76 0.58
C PRO A 110 5.40 -15.58 -0.49
N ARG A 111 4.13 -15.30 -0.76
CA ARG A 111 3.32 -16.01 -1.77
C ARG A 111 3.51 -15.48 -3.20
N ILE A 112 4.07 -14.28 -3.35
CA ILE A 112 4.34 -13.71 -4.67
C ILE A 112 5.48 -14.49 -5.33
N ARG A 113 5.21 -15.01 -6.53
CA ARG A 113 6.24 -15.72 -7.32
C ARG A 113 7.39 -14.77 -7.66
N TYR A 114 8.62 -15.25 -7.50
CA TYR A 114 9.85 -14.50 -7.82
C TYR A 114 10.01 -13.17 -7.02
N PHE A 115 9.49 -13.12 -5.79
CA PHE A 115 9.73 -11.97 -4.93
C PHE A 115 11.19 -11.96 -4.42
N ASN A 116 11.98 -11.03 -4.96
CA ASN A 116 13.42 -10.89 -4.63
C ASN A 116 13.68 -9.83 -3.54
N GLY A 117 12.69 -9.57 -2.69
CA GLY A 117 12.81 -8.55 -1.64
C GLY A 117 12.57 -7.12 -2.14
N ILE A 118 12.64 -6.19 -1.18
CA ILE A 118 12.45 -4.75 -1.43
C ILE A 118 13.77 -4.13 -1.85
N ARG A 119 13.79 -3.47 -3.01
CA ARG A 119 14.98 -2.79 -3.54
C ARG A 119 15.09 -1.38 -2.96
N LYS A 120 16.32 -0.91 -2.71
CA LYS A 120 16.58 0.47 -2.23
C LYS A 120 15.93 1.56 -3.11
N GLY A 121 15.84 1.34 -4.43
CA GLY A 121 15.19 2.26 -5.36
C GLY A 121 13.68 2.42 -5.19
N GLN A 122 13.02 1.52 -4.45
CA GLN A 122 11.59 1.63 -4.13
C GLN A 122 11.32 2.59 -2.96
N VAL A 123 12.37 2.95 -2.22
CA VAL A 123 12.31 3.95 -1.17
C VAL A 123 12.64 5.32 -1.77
N THR A 124 11.73 6.27 -1.64
CA THR A 124 11.92 7.65 -2.12
C THR A 124 12.94 8.39 -1.26
N GLN A 125 13.48 9.50 -1.78
CA GLN A 125 14.40 10.36 -1.03
C GLN A 125 13.81 10.87 0.30
N LYS A 126 12.48 10.99 0.38
CA LYS A 126 11.71 11.39 1.57
C LYS A 126 11.38 10.22 2.52
N GLY A 127 11.96 9.04 2.30
CA GLY A 127 11.75 7.89 3.17
C GLY A 127 10.43 7.14 2.99
N ASN A 128 9.66 7.39 1.93
CA ASN A 128 8.44 6.64 1.66
C ASN A 128 8.74 5.41 0.81
N LEU A 129 8.13 4.27 1.14
CA LEU A 129 8.27 3.03 0.39
C LEU A 129 7.12 2.85 -0.58
N ASN A 130 7.43 2.62 -1.86
CA ASN A 130 6.45 2.32 -2.90
C ASN A 130 6.65 0.89 -3.42
N LEU A 131 5.60 0.10 -3.31
CA LEU A 131 5.53 -1.28 -3.78
C LEU A 131 4.46 -1.41 -4.85
N ARG A 132 4.71 -2.24 -5.87
CA ARG A 132 3.73 -2.59 -6.87
C ARG A 132 3.54 -4.10 -6.88
N ILE A 133 2.32 -4.55 -6.64
CA ILE A 133 1.93 -5.96 -6.65
C ILE A 133 1.10 -6.20 -7.91
N VAL A 134 1.60 -7.09 -8.77
CA VAL A 134 0.92 -7.48 -10.01
C VAL A 134 0.00 -8.67 -9.75
N ASP A 135 0.48 -9.64 -8.99
CA ASP A 135 -0.28 -10.84 -8.63
C ASP A 135 -1.08 -10.61 -7.35
N LEU A 136 -2.34 -10.22 -7.53
CA LEU A 136 -3.24 -9.93 -6.41
C LEU A 136 -3.84 -11.18 -5.76
N LEU A 137 -3.77 -12.32 -6.41
CA LEU A 137 -4.21 -13.59 -5.85
C LEU A 137 -3.29 -14.10 -4.73
N ALA A 138 -2.14 -13.45 -4.53
CA ALA A 138 -1.30 -13.66 -3.36
C ALA A 138 -2.00 -13.24 -2.05
N PHE A 139 -3.02 -12.36 -2.11
CA PHE A 139 -3.88 -12.06 -0.96
C PHE A 139 -4.88 -13.18 -0.75
N HIS A 140 -4.87 -13.77 0.43
CA HIS A 140 -5.74 -14.89 0.78
C HIS A 140 -7.24 -14.55 0.66
N GLU A 141 -7.61 -13.33 0.99
CA GLU A 141 -8.98 -12.84 0.93
C GLU A 141 -9.52 -12.80 -0.51
N LEU A 142 -8.65 -12.60 -1.50
CA LEU A 142 -9.05 -12.54 -2.92
C LEU A 142 -9.04 -13.91 -3.59
N GLU A 143 -8.28 -14.86 -3.06
CA GLU A 143 -8.16 -16.21 -3.59
C GLU A 143 -9.49 -16.97 -3.56
N GLN A 144 -10.30 -16.75 -2.51
CA GLN A 144 -11.59 -17.42 -2.32
C GLN A 144 -12.59 -17.13 -3.46
N GLU A 145 -12.50 -15.97 -4.11
CA GLU A 145 -13.38 -15.55 -5.19
C GLU A 145 -12.59 -15.29 -6.48
N TYR A 146 -11.75 -16.26 -6.86
CA TYR A 146 -10.84 -16.19 -8.00
C TYR A 146 -11.48 -15.62 -9.27
N GLU A 147 -12.67 -16.10 -9.66
CA GLU A 147 -13.33 -15.67 -10.90
C GLU A 147 -13.65 -14.18 -10.96
N LYS A 148 -13.93 -13.56 -9.81
CA LYS A 148 -14.25 -12.13 -9.73
C LYS A 148 -12.99 -11.26 -9.77
N PHE A 149 -11.85 -11.79 -9.32
CA PHE A 149 -10.64 -11.00 -9.08
C PHE A 149 -9.44 -11.34 -9.99
N LYS A 150 -9.58 -12.30 -10.91
CA LYS A 150 -8.50 -12.71 -11.83
C LYS A 150 -7.98 -11.58 -12.73
N ASP A 151 -8.85 -10.67 -13.17
CA ASP A 151 -8.53 -9.60 -14.13
C ASP A 151 -8.36 -8.22 -13.45
N LEU A 152 -7.90 -8.19 -12.21
CA LEU A 152 -7.64 -6.95 -11.50
C LEU A 152 -6.39 -6.23 -12.03
N PRO A 153 -6.41 -4.89 -12.08
CA PRO A 153 -5.20 -4.12 -12.36
C PRO A 153 -4.18 -4.26 -11.22
N PRO A 154 -2.88 -4.03 -11.47
CA PRO A 154 -1.87 -4.08 -10.42
C PRO A 154 -2.17 -3.06 -9.31
N LEU A 155 -1.87 -3.47 -8.06
CA LEU A 155 -2.02 -2.68 -6.86
C LEU A 155 -0.74 -1.91 -6.55
N ASP A 156 -0.85 -0.60 -6.46
CA ASP A 156 0.21 0.26 -5.98
C ASP A 156 0.02 0.53 -4.48
N ILE A 157 1.01 0.18 -3.66
CA ILE A 157 1.04 0.37 -2.22
C ILE A 157 2.10 1.40 -1.89
N SER A 158 1.71 2.51 -1.25
CA SER A 158 2.62 3.53 -0.78
C SER A 158 2.58 3.59 0.74
N ILE A 159 3.69 3.26 1.41
CA ILE A 159 3.86 3.34 2.85
C ILE A 159 4.56 4.65 3.16
N VAL A 160 3.85 5.54 3.84
CA VAL A 160 4.36 6.86 4.24
C VAL A 160 4.97 6.76 5.63
N THR A 161 6.22 7.22 5.74
CA THR A 161 6.96 7.26 7.00
C THR A 161 7.29 8.69 7.39
N THR A 162 7.61 8.92 8.65
CA THR A 162 8.09 10.21 9.16
C THR A 162 9.60 10.39 9.01
N ALA A 163 10.29 9.46 8.34
CA ALA A 163 11.71 9.55 8.06
C ALA A 163 12.03 10.78 7.19
N LYS A 164 13.11 11.49 7.50
CA LYS A 164 13.54 12.66 6.75
C LYS A 164 14.43 12.31 5.56
N THR A 165 15.16 11.22 5.67
CA THR A 165 16.12 10.77 4.66
C THR A 165 15.85 9.32 4.25
N GLN A 166 16.28 8.98 3.04
CA GLN A 166 16.20 7.61 2.53
C GLN A 166 16.98 6.62 3.41
N LYS A 167 18.12 7.04 3.97
CA LYS A 167 18.96 6.21 4.85
C LYS A 167 18.23 5.83 6.13
N GLU A 168 17.53 6.78 6.76
CA GLU A 168 16.72 6.54 7.96
C GLU A 168 15.56 5.56 7.71
N ALA A 169 15.00 5.56 6.51
CA ALA A 169 13.88 4.68 6.16
C ALA A 169 14.31 3.25 5.81
N ILE A 170 15.58 3.02 5.44
CA ILE A 170 16.11 1.72 5.04
C ILE A 170 16.65 0.93 6.23
N VAL A 171 17.05 1.60 7.29
CA VAL A 171 17.55 0.98 8.53
C VAL A 171 16.44 0.29 9.30
#